data_169dbda72c7353a54e77713d3583cff4
#
_entry.id   169dbda72c7353a54e77713d3583cff4
#
_cell.length_a   1.000
_cell.length_b   1.000
_cell.length_c   1.000
_cell.angle_alpha   90.00
_cell.angle_beta   90.00
_cell.angle_gamma   90.00
#
_symmetry.space_group_name_H-M   'P 1'
#
loop_
_entity.id
_entity.type
_entity.pdbx_description
1 polymer ?
#
loop_
_entity_poly.entity_id
_entity_poly.type
_entity_poly.pdbx_seq_one_letter_code
_entity_poly.pdbx_strand_id
1 'polypeptide(L)' 'LLINIVETRENLKKAHKNFEFAESDLIDYYSYDIKANQAKLDYLIKKAKERGLVVDCKVGNKLIKEQNVG' A
#
# COMPACT_ATOMS: atom_id res chain seq x y z
N LEU A 1 0.56 -12.87 -2.89
CA LEU A 1 1.34 -11.78 -2.29
C LEU A 1 1.36 -10.53 -3.15
N LEU A 2 1.63 -10.68 -4.45
CA LEU A 2 1.66 -9.53 -5.36
C LEU A 2 0.30 -8.87 -5.51
N ILE A 3 -0.73 -9.68 -5.64
CA ILE A 3 -2.10 -9.18 -5.74
C ILE A 3 -2.46 -8.42 -4.48
N ASN A 4 -2.07 -8.92 -3.32
CA ASN A 4 -2.35 -8.27 -2.05
C ASN A 4 -1.67 -6.89 -1.96
N ILE A 5 -0.47 -6.78 -2.49
CA ILE A 5 0.25 -5.50 -2.52
C ILE A 5 -0.49 -4.50 -3.41
N VAL A 6 -0.89 -4.93 -4.60
CA VAL A 6 -1.62 -4.06 -5.53
C VAL A 6 -2.94 -3.60 -4.92
N GLU A 7 -3.70 -4.52 -4.36
CA GLU A 7 -4.98 -4.20 -3.73
C GLU A 7 -4.81 -3.24 -2.55
N THR A 8 -3.80 -3.50 -1.71
CA THR A 8 -3.56 -2.67 -0.54
C THR A 8 -3.15 -1.26 -0.95
N ARG A 9 -2.35 -1.11 -2.00
CA ARG A 9 -2.01 0.21 -2.52
C ARG A 9 -3.23 0.95 -3.04
N GLU A 10 -4.10 0.25 -3.75
CA GLU A 10 -5.33 0.88 -4.22
C GLU A 10 -6.23 1.28 -3.06
N ASN A 11 -6.31 0.45 -2.04
CA ASN A 11 -7.07 0.77 -0.83
C ASN A 11 -6.48 1.99 -0.12
N LEU A 12 -5.17 2.08 -0.07
CA LEU A 12 -4.49 3.23 0.53
C LEU A 12 -4.78 4.51 -0.24
N LYS A 13 -4.74 4.46 -1.57
CA LYS A 13 -5.10 5.61 -2.40
C LYS A 13 -6.54 6.05 -2.15
N LYS A 14 -7.46 5.10 -2.06
CA LYS A 14 -8.87 5.40 -1.77
C LYS A 14 -9.01 6.01 -0.39
N ALA A 15 -8.28 5.49 0.59
CA ALA A 15 -8.33 6.01 1.95
C ALA A 15 -7.83 7.45 2.01
N HIS A 16 -6.75 7.78 1.31
CA HIS A 16 -6.26 9.15 1.23
C HIS A 16 -7.29 10.07 0.57
N LYS A 17 -7.90 9.62 -0.51
CA LYS A 17 -8.90 10.40 -1.21
C LYS A 17 -10.14 10.63 -0.33
N ASN A 18 -10.58 9.58 0.34
CA ASN A 18 -11.73 9.68 1.25
C ASN A 18 -11.42 10.61 2.41
N PHE A 19 -10.22 10.56 2.95
CA PHE A 19 -9.81 11.46 4.02
C PHE A 19 -9.84 12.92 3.56
N GLU A 20 -9.39 13.17 2.35
CA GLU A 20 -9.33 14.52 1.78
C GLU A 20 -10.71 15.16 1.68
N PHE A 21 -11.73 14.35 1.41
CA PHE A 21 -13.11 14.84 1.26
C PHE A 21 -14.01 14.46 2.43
N ALA A 22 -13.46 13.99 3.51
CA ALA A 22 -14.26 13.50 4.64
C ALA A 22 -14.90 14.65 5.40
N GLU A 23 -16.11 14.40 5.83
CA GLU A 23 -16.76 15.27 6.79
C GLU A 23 -16.12 15.08 8.16
N SER A 24 -16.26 16.09 9.03
CA SER A 24 -15.57 16.09 10.32
C SER A 24 -15.80 14.84 11.15
N ASP A 25 -16.99 14.25 11.06
CA ASP A 25 -17.31 13.05 11.84
C ASP A 25 -16.55 11.82 11.36
N LEU A 26 -16.06 11.84 10.12
CA LEU A 26 -15.39 10.69 9.51
C LEU A 26 -13.88 10.87 9.37
N ILE A 27 -13.34 12.00 9.76
CA ILE A 27 -11.91 12.26 9.65
C ILE A 27 -11.10 11.22 10.40
N ASP A 28 -11.48 10.92 11.63
CA ASP A 28 -10.77 9.93 12.43
C ASP A 28 -10.85 8.55 11.80
N TYR A 29 -12.02 8.18 11.31
CA TYR A 29 -12.19 6.90 10.66
C TYR A 29 -11.23 6.73 9.47
N TYR A 30 -11.19 7.72 8.59
CA TYR A 30 -10.33 7.62 7.42
C TYR A 30 -8.85 7.77 7.78
N SER A 31 -8.54 8.51 8.83
CA SER A 31 -7.18 8.58 9.34
C SER A 31 -6.68 7.21 9.79
N TYR A 32 -7.50 6.47 10.52
CA TYR A 32 -7.16 5.11 10.93
C TYR A 32 -7.11 4.15 9.74
N ASP A 33 -7.98 4.34 8.77
CA ASP A 33 -7.99 3.55 7.55
C ASP A 33 -6.66 3.71 6.79
N ILE A 34 -6.16 4.94 6.67
CA ILE A 34 -4.87 5.21 6.06
C ILE A 34 -3.76 4.48 6.83
N LYS A 35 -3.74 4.61 8.15
CA LYS A 35 -2.71 3.98 8.98
C LYS A 35 -2.75 2.46 8.87
N ALA A 36 -3.94 1.89 8.88
CA ALA A 36 -4.11 0.45 8.78
C ALA A 36 -3.61 -0.07 7.43
N ASN A 37 -3.98 0.59 6.34
CA ASN A 37 -3.54 0.18 5.02
C ASN A 37 -2.03 0.39 4.83
N GLN A 38 -1.48 1.44 5.39
CA GLN A 38 -0.04 1.68 5.33
C GLN A 38 0.73 0.59 6.07
N ALA A 39 0.28 0.21 7.25
CA ALA A 39 0.91 -0.85 8.01
C ALA A 39 0.83 -2.18 7.27
N LYS A 40 -0.31 -2.48 6.67
CA LYS A 40 -0.48 -3.69 5.88
C LYS A 40 0.44 -3.69 4.67
N LEU A 41 0.54 -2.56 3.98
CA LEU A 41 1.41 -2.43 2.81
C LEU A 41 2.87 -2.65 3.20
N ASP A 42 3.31 -2.03 4.29
CA ASP A 42 4.68 -2.18 4.78
C ASP A 42 5.00 -3.64 5.08
N TYR A 43 4.07 -4.34 5.72
CA TYR A 43 4.24 -5.76 6.01
C TYR A 43 4.35 -6.58 4.73
N LEU A 44 3.49 -6.33 3.77
CA LEU A 44 3.49 -7.07 2.51
C LEU A 44 4.76 -6.82 1.70
N ILE A 45 5.23 -5.58 1.69
CA ILE A 45 6.49 -5.23 1.01
C ILE A 45 7.66 -5.96 1.66
N LYS A 46 7.69 -6.00 2.99
CA LYS A 46 8.72 -6.73 3.71
C LYS A 46 8.71 -8.22 3.34
N LYS A 47 7.52 -8.81 3.26
CA LYS A 47 7.39 -10.21 2.87
C LYS A 47 7.86 -10.44 1.44
N ALA A 48 7.54 -9.53 0.54
CA ALA A 48 7.99 -9.63 -0.84
C ALA A 48 9.51 -9.58 -0.93
N LYS A 49 10.14 -8.69 -0.18
CA LYS A 49 11.60 -8.60 -0.14
C LYS A 49 12.24 -9.88 0.39
N GLU A 50 11.65 -10.48 1.39
CA GLU A 50 12.12 -11.75 1.94
C GLU A 50 12.09 -12.87 0.90
N ARG A 51 11.20 -12.75 -0.08
CA ARG A 51 11.08 -13.73 -1.17
C ARG A 51 11.88 -13.33 -2.40
N GLY A 52 12.72 -12.32 -2.29
CA GLY A 52 13.56 -11.88 -3.40
C GLY A 52 12.87 -10.99 -4.42
N LEU A 53 11.73 -10.41 -4.06
CA LEU A 53 11.01 -9.49 -4.94
C LEU A 53 11.36 -8.06 -4.59
N VAL A 54 11.38 -7.19 -5.60
CA VAL A 54 11.60 -5.76 -5.41
C VAL A 54 10.28 -5.06 -5.69
N VAL A 55 9.84 -4.28 -4.72
CA VAL A 55 8.60 -3.50 -4.86
C VAL A 55 8.97 -2.06 -5.11
N ASP A 56 8.56 -1.54 -6.25
CA ASP A 56 8.80 -0.16 -6.59
C ASP A 56 7.53 0.65 -6.34
N CYS A 57 7.53 1.38 -5.25
CA CYS A 57 6.39 2.19 -4.85
C CYS A 57 6.31 3.52 -5.58
N LYS A 58 7.32 3.85 -6.38
CA LYS A 58 7.37 5.15 -7.05
C LYS A 58 6.78 5.13 -8.45
N VAL A 59 6.63 3.97 -9.03
CA VAL A 59 6.28 3.84 -10.44
C VAL A 59 4.86 3.35 -10.60
N GLY A 60 3.91 4.07 -10.15
CA GLY A 60 2.52 3.78 -10.42
C GLY A 60 2.15 2.31 -10.42
N ASN A 61 1.93 1.75 -11.60
CA ASN A 61 1.44 0.39 -11.74
C ASN A 61 2.50 -0.69 -11.75
N LYS A 62 3.75 -0.32 -11.91
CA LYS A 62 4.82 -1.30 -11.88
C LYS A 62 5.34 -1.42 -10.47
N LEU A 63 4.81 -2.37 -9.77
CA LEU A 63 5.11 -2.49 -8.37
C LEU A 63 6.23 -3.43 -8.07
N ILE A 64 6.40 -4.43 -8.89
CA ILE A 64 7.23 -5.54 -8.49
C ILE A 64 8.13 -5.95 -9.61
N LYS A 65 9.38 -6.03 -9.27
CA LYS A 65 10.37 -6.64 -10.14
C LYS A 65 10.96 -7.80 -9.38
N GLU A 66 11.14 -8.89 -10.08
CA GLU A 66 11.90 -9.98 -9.53
C GLU A 66 13.33 -9.49 -9.30
N GLN A 67 13.84 -9.74 -8.12
CA GLN A 67 15.17 -9.28 -7.81
C GLN A 67 16.18 -10.11 -8.55
N ASN A 68 16.87 -9.48 -9.46
CA ASN A 68 18.01 -10.09 -10.10
C ASN A 68 19.18 -10.05 -9.15
N VAL A 69 19.45 -11.16 -8.57
CA VAL A 69 20.61 -11.30 -7.75
C VAL A 69 21.73 -11.71 -8.67
N GLY A 70 22.19 -10.79 -9.32
CA GLY A 70 23.36 -11.10 -10.14
C GLY A 70 24.52 -10.47 -9.52
#